data_d57c01cca85ad59c858a3481dffb2e71
#
_entry.id   d57c01cca85ad59c858a3481dffb2e71
#
_cell.length_a   1.000
_cell.length_b   1.000
_cell.length_c   1.000
_cell.angle_alpha   90.00
_cell.angle_beta   90.00
_cell.angle_gamma   90.00
#
_symmetry.space_group_name_H-M   'P 1'
#
loop_
_entity.id
_entity.type
_entity.pdbx_description
1 polymer ?
#
loop_
_entity_poly.entity_id
_entity_poly.type
_entity_poly.pdbx_seq_one_letter_code
_entity_poly.pdbx_strand_id
1 'polypeptide(L)'
;MAAGPRTAKAALRRRIRRDLLPREYGGQGLPYEYQRAFDEESRCYEMPLILNTPTFTICCATLLDTAGEEQKKTHIGAALRGEEVLVQLLSEPSGGSDLAGVLTRAERRGDRWVIDGAKTWSTSAFAADYGLCLARTAWDVPKHEGLTMFLVPIDHPGITLRRITQVNGSSEFCEEFLDGVDVGEDAVVGEVNHGWAVASRQLYHERRAVGMGSEFASGGGSEGGHTTPVDYAELARQAGRADSDWVRETAGRALVHRAVAEQLIEHVYRSVSDGTLPPAGGTLIRLFHAETVMCEMDTALAIAGAAGVVGQPGEGLQAGLRYLARQSVAIGGGTTEMARNVIGERVLNFPREYAADRGVPFNQVRHGQAR
;
A
#
# COMPACT_ATOMS: atom_id res chain seq x y z
N MET A 1 4.37 -23.51 6.17
CA MET A 1 2.95 -23.84 5.91
C MET A 1 2.18 -22.54 6.04
N ALA A 2 1.67 -21.98 4.94
CA ALA A 2 0.85 -20.77 5.01
C ALA A 2 -0.46 -21.08 5.76
N ALA A 3 -0.75 -20.34 6.81
CA ALA A 3 -1.99 -20.48 7.56
C ALA A 3 -3.17 -20.22 6.60
N GLY A 4 -4.16 -21.11 6.60
CA GLY A 4 -5.34 -20.95 5.76
C GLY A 4 -6.17 -19.74 6.18
N PRO A 5 -7.11 -19.25 5.34
CA PRO A 5 -7.89 -18.02 5.56
C PRO A 5 -8.60 -17.95 6.92
N ARG A 6 -9.04 -19.10 7.44
CA ARG A 6 -9.68 -19.21 8.77
C ARG A 6 -8.73 -18.94 9.94
N THR A 7 -7.43 -19.27 9.78
CA THR A 7 -6.41 -19.02 10.81
C THR A 7 -5.99 -17.56 10.85
N ALA A 8 -5.93 -16.89 9.70
CA ALA A 8 -5.65 -15.46 9.60
C ALA A 8 -6.78 -14.63 10.24
N LYS A 9 -8.06 -14.93 9.95
CA LYS A 9 -9.23 -14.30 10.60
C LYS A 9 -9.26 -14.55 12.12
N ALA A 10 -8.81 -15.72 12.60
CA ALA A 10 -8.73 -16.02 14.03
C ALA A 10 -7.63 -15.22 14.75
N ALA A 11 -6.52 -14.90 14.06
CA ALA A 11 -5.47 -14.04 14.61
C ALA A 11 -5.92 -12.57 14.74
N LEU A 12 -6.70 -12.06 13.76
CA LEU A 12 -7.31 -10.72 13.82
C LEU A 12 -8.27 -10.55 15.01
N ARG A 13 -8.96 -11.63 15.43
CA ARG A 13 -9.91 -11.61 16.55
C ARG A 13 -9.28 -11.38 17.93
N ARG A 14 -7.96 -11.43 18.06
CA ARG A 14 -7.27 -11.11 19.31
C ARG A 14 -7.02 -9.61 19.38
N ARG A 15 -7.98 -8.89 20.01
CA ARG A 15 -7.95 -7.50 20.52
C ARG A 15 -6.79 -6.64 19.92
N ILE A 16 -6.91 -6.26 18.64
CA ILE A 16 -6.13 -5.17 18.09
C ILE A 16 -6.60 -3.91 18.82
N ARG A 17 -5.67 -3.14 19.38
CA ARG A 17 -6.03 -1.86 20.01
C ARG A 17 -6.60 -0.93 18.95
N ARG A 18 -7.73 -0.32 19.26
CA ARG A 18 -8.62 0.45 18.39
C ARG A 18 -8.47 1.94 18.70
N ASP A 19 -7.24 2.38 18.96
CA ASP A 19 -7.00 3.57 19.76
C ASP A 19 -7.49 4.86 19.10
N LEU A 20 -7.21 5.10 17.82
CA LEU A 20 -7.55 6.36 17.15
C LEU A 20 -8.92 6.41 16.48
N LEU A 21 -9.47 5.28 16.10
CA LEU A 21 -10.78 5.27 15.42
C LEU A 21 -11.89 5.76 16.36
N PRO A 22 -12.88 6.53 15.84
CA PRO A 22 -13.95 7.09 16.64
C PRO A 22 -14.76 6.02 17.39
N ARG A 23 -15.23 6.37 18.59
CA ARG A 23 -16.02 5.47 19.44
C ARG A 23 -17.32 5.02 18.80
N GLU A 24 -17.93 5.88 18.00
CA GLU A 24 -19.17 5.62 17.27
C GLU A 24 -19.06 4.47 16.26
N TYR A 25 -17.83 4.18 15.78
CA TYR A 25 -17.54 3.04 14.89
C TYR A 25 -16.86 1.87 15.62
N GLY A 26 -16.79 1.92 16.96
CA GLY A 26 -16.24 0.85 17.79
C GLY A 26 -14.75 1.02 18.13
N GLY A 27 -14.14 2.15 17.79
CA GLY A 27 -12.81 2.55 18.23
C GLY A 27 -12.79 3.07 19.67
N GLN A 28 -11.65 3.60 20.12
CA GLN A 28 -11.51 4.20 21.45
C GLN A 28 -11.47 5.73 21.41
N GLY A 29 -11.19 6.33 20.25
CA GLY A 29 -11.08 7.77 20.06
C GLY A 29 -9.98 8.39 20.92
N LEU A 30 -8.85 7.68 21.09
CA LEU A 30 -7.71 8.14 21.88
C LEU A 30 -6.77 8.97 21.03
N PRO A 31 -5.93 9.84 21.63
CA PRO A 31 -4.89 10.59 20.93
C PRO A 31 -3.81 9.71 20.33
N TYR A 32 -3.08 10.26 19.34
CA TYR A 32 -2.03 9.56 18.58
C TYR A 32 -0.89 8.97 19.43
N GLU A 33 -0.61 9.54 20.59
CA GLU A 33 0.40 9.05 21.52
C GLU A 33 0.12 7.62 21.98
N TYR A 34 -1.15 7.23 22.10
CA TYR A 34 -1.53 5.86 22.44
C TYR A 34 -1.26 4.88 21.32
N GLN A 35 -1.48 5.30 20.06
CA GLN A 35 -1.15 4.49 18.90
C GLN A 35 0.37 4.29 18.80
N ARG A 36 1.16 5.34 19.03
CA ARG A 36 2.62 5.24 19.07
C ARG A 36 3.10 4.26 20.14
N ALA A 37 2.56 4.35 21.34
CA ALA A 37 2.90 3.40 22.40
C ALA A 37 2.54 1.96 22.01
N PHE A 38 1.39 1.75 21.36
CA PHE A 38 1.01 0.44 20.85
C PHE A 38 1.98 -0.06 19.77
N ASP A 39 2.38 0.78 18.83
CA ASP A 39 3.33 0.43 17.77
C ASP A 39 4.70 0.05 18.33
N GLU A 40 5.17 0.78 19.37
CA GLU A 40 6.42 0.47 20.05
C GLU A 40 6.37 -0.87 20.78
N GLU A 41 5.33 -1.11 21.58
CA GLU A 41 5.12 -2.35 22.32
C GLU A 41 4.85 -3.56 21.42
N SER A 42 4.18 -3.36 20.30
CA SER A 42 3.84 -4.45 19.37
C SER A 42 5.01 -4.99 18.57
N ARG A 43 6.18 -4.31 18.56
CA ARG A 43 7.38 -4.74 17.81
C ARG A 43 7.91 -6.12 18.24
N CYS A 44 7.63 -6.54 19.46
CA CYS A 44 8.05 -7.85 19.98
C CYS A 44 7.05 -8.97 19.70
N TYR A 45 5.95 -8.67 19.02
CA TYR A 45 4.89 -9.63 18.74
C TYR A 45 4.74 -9.86 17.23
N GLU A 46 4.31 -11.08 16.87
CA GLU A 46 3.90 -11.39 15.50
C GLU A 46 2.56 -10.70 15.20
N MET A 47 2.57 -9.73 14.31
CA MET A 47 1.40 -8.95 13.90
C MET A 47 1.04 -9.29 12.45
N PRO A 48 -0.26 -9.50 12.12
CA PRO A 48 -0.68 -9.81 10.75
C PRO A 48 -0.70 -8.55 9.86
N LEU A 49 0.44 -7.89 9.71
CA LEU A 49 0.57 -6.61 9.02
C LEU A 49 0.10 -6.68 7.57
N ILE A 50 0.28 -7.83 6.93
CA ILE A 50 -0.17 -8.08 5.55
C ILE A 50 -1.71 -7.94 5.39
N LEU A 51 -2.48 -8.13 6.45
CA LEU A 51 -3.93 -7.94 6.49
C LEU A 51 -4.31 -6.60 7.12
N ASN A 52 -3.62 -6.23 8.20
CA ASN A 52 -3.93 -5.02 8.97
C ASN A 52 -3.66 -3.74 8.18
N THR A 53 -2.55 -3.69 7.46
CA THR A 53 -2.15 -2.48 6.73
C THR A 53 -3.17 -2.11 5.64
N PRO A 54 -3.57 -3.00 4.72
CA PRO A 54 -4.63 -2.68 3.77
C PRO A 54 -5.95 -2.32 4.45
N THR A 55 -6.33 -3.07 5.50
CA THR A 55 -7.62 -2.90 6.17
C THR A 55 -7.70 -1.60 6.95
N PHE A 56 -6.83 -1.40 7.95
CA PHE A 56 -6.97 -0.26 8.88
C PHE A 56 -6.32 1.01 8.37
N THR A 57 -5.04 0.88 7.95
CA THR A 57 -4.22 2.03 7.60
C THR A 57 -4.68 2.69 6.30
N ILE A 58 -5.28 1.92 5.39
CA ILE A 58 -5.68 2.41 4.08
C ILE A 58 -7.20 2.43 3.92
N CYS A 59 -7.87 1.26 3.93
CA CYS A 59 -9.29 1.19 3.59
C CYS A 59 -10.19 1.81 4.67
N CYS A 60 -10.05 1.44 5.94
CA CYS A 60 -10.84 2.05 7.03
C CYS A 60 -10.58 3.55 7.15
N ALA A 61 -9.33 4.00 7.00
CA ALA A 61 -8.99 5.42 6.99
C ALA A 61 -9.65 6.15 5.82
N THR A 62 -9.70 5.54 4.63
CA THR A 62 -10.41 6.09 3.47
C THR A 62 -11.91 6.16 3.71
N LEU A 63 -12.51 5.08 4.22
CA LEU A 63 -13.95 5.06 4.54
C LEU A 63 -14.30 6.12 5.60
N LEU A 64 -13.46 6.29 6.62
CA LEU A 64 -13.65 7.30 7.65
C LEU A 64 -13.76 8.71 7.06
N ASP A 65 -12.95 9.02 6.05
CA ASP A 65 -12.93 10.33 5.42
C ASP A 65 -14.02 10.53 4.36
N THR A 66 -14.48 9.48 3.69
CA THR A 66 -15.24 9.62 2.43
C THR A 66 -16.56 8.86 2.37
N ALA A 67 -16.76 7.86 3.23
CA ALA A 67 -17.95 7.01 3.18
C ALA A 67 -19.15 7.65 3.91
N GLY A 68 -20.34 7.14 3.59
CA GLY A 68 -21.56 7.45 4.33
C GLY A 68 -21.57 6.81 5.73
N GLU A 69 -22.39 7.34 6.64
CA GLU A 69 -22.42 6.92 8.05
C GLU A 69 -22.74 5.43 8.23
N GLU A 70 -23.65 4.88 7.41
CA GLU A 70 -24.00 3.45 7.49
C GLU A 70 -22.84 2.56 7.05
N GLN A 71 -22.11 2.93 5.98
CA GLN A 71 -20.92 2.21 5.57
C GLN A 71 -19.82 2.26 6.64
N LYS A 72 -19.60 3.42 7.27
CA LYS A 72 -18.62 3.57 8.36
C LYS A 72 -18.96 2.66 9.54
N LYS A 73 -20.20 2.69 10.02
CA LYS A 73 -20.67 1.86 11.15
C LYS A 73 -20.55 0.38 10.85
N THR A 74 -20.94 -0.03 9.64
CA THR A 74 -20.93 -1.43 9.21
C THR A 74 -19.50 -1.93 9.07
N HIS A 75 -18.73 -1.36 8.15
CA HIS A 75 -17.45 -1.93 7.70
C HIS A 75 -16.28 -1.57 8.63
N ILE A 76 -16.19 -0.33 9.13
CA ILE A 76 -15.14 0.00 10.12
C ILE A 76 -15.41 -0.77 11.41
N GLY A 77 -16.66 -0.86 11.83
CA GLY A 77 -17.05 -1.63 13.02
C GLY A 77 -16.73 -3.11 12.89
N ALA A 78 -17.07 -3.74 11.76
CA ALA A 78 -16.78 -5.14 11.49
C ALA A 78 -15.26 -5.42 11.39
N ALA A 79 -14.51 -4.54 10.73
CA ALA A 79 -13.06 -4.63 10.66
C ALA A 79 -12.42 -4.56 12.06
N LEU A 80 -12.87 -3.63 12.91
CA LEU A 80 -12.39 -3.50 14.28
C LEU A 80 -12.70 -4.72 15.17
N ARG A 81 -13.77 -5.45 14.88
CA ARG A 81 -14.07 -6.72 15.55
C ARG A 81 -13.34 -7.91 14.95
N GLY A 82 -12.59 -7.71 13.85
CA GLY A 82 -11.90 -8.76 13.11
C GLY A 82 -12.85 -9.66 12.31
N GLU A 83 -14.01 -9.16 11.96
CA GLU A 83 -15.05 -9.84 11.19
C GLU A 83 -14.87 -9.60 9.69
N GLU A 84 -14.30 -8.44 9.31
CA GLU A 84 -14.01 -8.07 7.92
C GLU A 84 -12.55 -7.69 7.71
N VAL A 85 -12.02 -8.08 6.56
CA VAL A 85 -10.73 -7.66 5.99
C VAL A 85 -11.02 -6.88 4.72
N LEU A 86 -10.45 -5.67 4.63
CA LEU A 86 -10.65 -4.76 3.50
C LEU A 86 -9.36 -4.62 2.69
N VAL A 87 -9.50 -4.54 1.37
CA VAL A 87 -8.36 -4.36 0.45
C VAL A 87 -8.63 -3.29 -0.60
N GLN A 88 -7.55 -2.87 -1.26
CA GLN A 88 -7.60 -1.95 -2.40
C GLN A 88 -7.73 -2.73 -3.70
N LEU A 89 -8.65 -2.31 -4.57
CA LEU A 89 -8.80 -2.79 -5.95
C LEU A 89 -8.64 -1.58 -6.89
N LEU A 90 -7.39 -1.10 -7.04
CA LEU A 90 -7.08 0.12 -7.79
C LEU A 90 -6.42 -0.18 -9.13
N SER A 91 -5.19 -0.71 -9.09
CA SER A 91 -4.36 -0.96 -10.27
C SER A 91 -4.98 -1.99 -11.22
N GLU A 92 -4.68 -1.85 -12.51
CA GLU A 92 -5.12 -2.77 -13.56
C GLU A 92 -3.92 -3.34 -14.32
N PRO A 93 -4.06 -4.47 -15.03
CA PRO A 93 -3.00 -4.98 -15.89
C PRO A 93 -2.52 -3.98 -16.94
N SER A 94 -3.36 -3.02 -17.32
CA SER A 94 -3.05 -1.94 -18.27
C SER A 94 -2.18 -0.82 -17.66
N GLY A 95 -2.15 -0.68 -16.33
CA GLY A 95 -1.34 0.34 -15.66
C GLY A 95 -1.74 0.65 -14.23
N GLY A 96 -0.77 1.14 -13.44
CA GLY A 96 -0.95 1.58 -12.06
C GLY A 96 -0.63 3.07 -11.87
N SER A 97 0.44 3.59 -12.51
CA SER A 97 0.85 5.00 -12.36
C SER A 97 -0.17 5.99 -12.95
N ASP A 98 -0.83 5.63 -14.06
CA ASP A 98 -1.98 6.38 -14.59
C ASP A 98 -3.28 5.80 -14.04
N LEU A 99 -3.48 5.89 -12.73
CA LEU A 99 -4.65 5.33 -12.06
C LEU A 99 -5.97 5.92 -12.59
N ALA A 100 -5.99 7.17 -13.00
CA ALA A 100 -7.17 7.77 -13.61
C ALA A 100 -7.50 7.17 -14.99
N GLY A 101 -6.59 6.40 -15.57
CA GLY A 101 -6.76 5.68 -16.83
C GLY A 101 -7.41 4.29 -16.70
N VAL A 102 -7.99 3.93 -15.55
CA VAL A 102 -8.63 2.61 -15.35
C VAL A 102 -9.73 2.34 -16.36
N LEU A 103 -9.78 1.08 -16.81
CA LEU A 103 -10.70 0.56 -17.82
C LEU A 103 -11.82 -0.32 -17.22
N THR A 104 -11.68 -0.76 -15.96
CA THR A 104 -12.78 -1.40 -15.24
C THR A 104 -13.99 -0.50 -15.31
N ARG A 105 -15.08 -1.00 -15.87
CA ARG A 105 -16.32 -0.24 -16.09
C ARG A 105 -17.37 -0.59 -15.05
N ALA A 106 -18.20 0.37 -14.69
CA ALA A 106 -19.41 0.14 -13.93
C ALA A 106 -20.60 0.77 -14.66
N GLU A 107 -21.57 -0.05 -15.00
CA GLU A 107 -22.77 0.37 -15.70
C GLU A 107 -23.98 0.28 -14.77
N ARG A 108 -24.80 1.33 -14.76
CA ARG A 108 -26.04 1.31 -13.98
C ARG A 108 -27.12 0.51 -14.70
N ARG A 109 -27.66 -0.51 -14.04
CA ARG A 109 -28.77 -1.34 -14.53
C ARG A 109 -29.90 -1.33 -13.51
N GLY A 110 -30.87 -0.44 -13.75
CA GLY A 110 -31.94 -0.19 -12.79
C GLY A 110 -31.42 0.46 -11.50
N ASP A 111 -31.61 -0.21 -10.38
CA ASP A 111 -31.16 0.18 -9.03
C ASP A 111 -29.82 -0.46 -8.62
N ARG A 112 -29.15 -1.13 -9.55
CA ARG A 112 -27.85 -1.78 -9.30
C ARG A 112 -26.77 -1.30 -10.25
N TRP A 113 -25.54 -1.51 -9.85
CA TRP A 113 -24.35 -1.33 -10.67
C TRP A 113 -23.79 -2.69 -11.07
N VAL A 114 -23.38 -2.84 -12.32
CA VAL A 114 -22.70 -4.03 -12.84
C VAL A 114 -21.28 -3.64 -13.21
N ILE A 115 -20.31 -4.31 -12.59
CA ILE A 115 -18.88 -4.01 -12.72
C ILE A 115 -18.20 -5.11 -13.50
N ASP A 116 -17.48 -4.73 -14.56
CA ASP A 116 -16.68 -5.60 -15.42
C ASP A 116 -15.26 -5.05 -15.56
N GLY A 117 -14.25 -5.91 -15.47
CA GLY A 117 -12.87 -5.52 -15.66
C GLY A 117 -11.88 -6.45 -14.99
N ALA A 118 -10.68 -5.93 -14.72
CA ALA A 118 -9.65 -6.68 -14.01
C ALA A 118 -8.85 -5.75 -13.12
N LYS A 119 -8.51 -6.22 -11.91
CA LYS A 119 -7.61 -5.55 -10.97
C LYS A 119 -6.39 -6.41 -10.72
N THR A 120 -5.30 -5.78 -10.28
CA THR A 120 -4.05 -6.50 -10.04
C THR A 120 -3.23 -5.84 -8.93
N TRP A 121 -2.32 -6.62 -8.35
CA TRP A 121 -1.44 -6.21 -7.26
C TRP A 121 -2.17 -5.88 -5.95
N SER A 122 -3.34 -6.48 -5.75
CA SER A 122 -4.12 -6.31 -4.52
C SER A 122 -3.52 -7.16 -3.40
N THR A 123 -2.98 -6.50 -2.37
CA THR A 123 -2.34 -7.18 -1.25
C THR A 123 -3.37 -7.96 -0.44
N SER A 124 -3.17 -9.28 -0.33
CA SER A 124 -3.99 -10.19 0.50
C SER A 124 -5.48 -10.28 0.13
N ALA A 125 -5.87 -9.95 -1.10
CA ALA A 125 -7.26 -10.07 -1.54
C ALA A 125 -7.82 -11.50 -1.38
N PHE A 126 -6.96 -12.53 -1.38
CA PHE A 126 -7.36 -13.91 -1.09
C PHE A 126 -7.92 -14.15 0.31
N ALA A 127 -7.73 -13.22 1.23
CA ALA A 127 -8.22 -13.27 2.61
C ALA A 127 -9.21 -12.13 2.93
N ALA A 128 -9.52 -11.29 1.94
CA ALA A 128 -10.41 -10.15 2.11
C ALA A 128 -11.89 -10.53 2.01
N ASP A 129 -12.71 -9.73 2.67
CA ASP A 129 -14.17 -9.79 2.58
C ASP A 129 -14.69 -8.74 1.58
N TYR A 130 -14.09 -7.53 1.57
CA TYR A 130 -14.46 -6.45 0.66
C TYR A 130 -13.24 -5.76 0.05
N GLY A 131 -13.44 -5.21 -1.17
CA GLY A 131 -12.48 -4.39 -1.87
C GLY A 131 -13.00 -3.00 -2.20
N LEU A 132 -12.20 -1.96 -1.96
CA LEU A 132 -12.44 -0.62 -2.48
C LEU A 132 -12.02 -0.58 -3.95
N CYS A 133 -13.01 -0.73 -4.85
CA CYS A 133 -12.83 -0.87 -6.29
C CYS A 133 -13.09 0.45 -7.01
N LEU A 134 -12.06 0.98 -7.66
CA LEU A 134 -12.21 2.13 -8.55
C LEU A 134 -12.64 1.67 -9.94
N ALA A 135 -13.79 2.17 -10.41
CA ALA A 135 -14.32 1.84 -11.72
C ALA A 135 -14.78 3.09 -12.49
N ARG A 136 -14.86 2.98 -13.81
CA ARG A 136 -15.32 4.05 -14.69
C ARG A 136 -16.82 3.97 -14.89
N THR A 137 -17.50 5.07 -14.61
CA THR A 137 -18.94 5.23 -14.76
C THR A 137 -19.34 6.22 -15.86
N ALA A 138 -18.43 7.12 -16.28
CA ALA A 138 -18.63 8.01 -17.42
C ALA A 138 -17.38 8.01 -18.32
N TRP A 139 -17.61 7.96 -19.64
CA TRP A 139 -16.55 7.81 -20.65
C TRP A 139 -16.37 9.06 -21.51
N ASP A 140 -17.37 9.92 -21.56
CA ASP A 140 -17.46 11.14 -22.40
C ASP A 140 -16.97 12.41 -21.67
N VAL A 141 -16.34 12.23 -20.52
CA VAL A 141 -15.73 13.27 -19.69
C VAL A 141 -14.23 13.04 -19.54
N PRO A 142 -13.45 14.05 -19.07
CA PRO A 142 -12.03 13.86 -18.74
C PRO A 142 -11.80 12.71 -17.76
N LYS A 143 -10.66 12.01 -17.90
CA LYS A 143 -10.40 10.74 -17.19
C LYS A 143 -10.59 10.78 -15.67
N HIS A 144 -10.40 11.94 -15.03
CA HIS A 144 -10.55 12.09 -13.59
C HIS A 144 -12.01 12.34 -13.13
N GLU A 145 -12.91 12.68 -14.05
CA GLU A 145 -14.28 13.10 -13.74
C GLU A 145 -15.31 11.98 -13.89
N GLY A 146 -14.94 10.88 -14.54
CA GLY A 146 -15.84 9.76 -14.84
C GLY A 146 -15.60 8.52 -14.00
N LEU A 147 -15.10 8.65 -12.78
CA LEU A 147 -14.74 7.55 -11.91
C LEU A 147 -15.63 7.50 -10.67
N THR A 148 -15.94 6.27 -10.21
CA THR A 148 -16.69 6.01 -8.99
C THR A 148 -15.95 4.95 -8.16
N MET A 149 -15.95 5.11 -6.85
CA MET A 149 -15.41 4.11 -5.93
C MET A 149 -16.54 3.24 -5.42
N PHE A 150 -16.34 1.93 -5.44
CA PHE A 150 -17.32 0.94 -4.96
C PHE A 150 -16.70 0.06 -3.86
N LEU A 151 -17.49 -0.29 -2.87
CA LEU A 151 -17.17 -1.34 -1.90
C LEU A 151 -17.76 -2.65 -2.42
N VAL A 152 -16.90 -3.55 -2.89
CA VAL A 152 -17.29 -4.78 -3.60
C VAL A 152 -17.00 -6.00 -2.74
N PRO A 153 -17.95 -6.93 -2.52
CA PRO A 153 -17.68 -8.19 -1.82
C PRO A 153 -16.75 -9.08 -2.66
N ILE A 154 -15.66 -9.56 -2.05
CA ILE A 154 -14.65 -10.38 -2.77
C ILE A 154 -15.15 -11.80 -3.05
N ASP A 155 -16.08 -12.31 -2.26
CA ASP A 155 -16.71 -13.62 -2.44
C ASP A 155 -17.85 -13.62 -3.48
N HIS A 156 -18.07 -12.50 -4.19
CA HIS A 156 -19.07 -12.41 -5.24
C HIS A 156 -18.81 -13.45 -6.35
N PRO A 157 -19.83 -14.21 -6.82
CA PRO A 157 -19.63 -15.28 -7.82
C PRO A 157 -19.05 -14.78 -9.17
N GLY A 158 -19.21 -13.49 -9.50
CA GLY A 158 -18.60 -12.84 -10.66
C GLY A 158 -17.12 -12.47 -10.46
N ILE A 159 -16.51 -12.76 -9.31
CA ILE A 159 -15.09 -12.48 -9.07
C ILE A 159 -14.27 -13.77 -9.13
N THR A 160 -13.29 -13.80 -10.04
CA THR A 160 -12.26 -14.82 -10.06
C THR A 160 -10.96 -14.23 -9.57
N LEU A 161 -10.44 -14.76 -8.45
CA LEU A 161 -9.22 -14.31 -7.82
C LEU A 161 -8.08 -15.29 -8.08
N ARG A 162 -6.89 -14.77 -8.45
CA ARG A 162 -5.65 -15.54 -8.64
C ARG A 162 -4.51 -14.90 -7.87
N ARG A 163 -3.75 -15.72 -7.15
CA ARG A 163 -2.53 -15.25 -6.47
C ARG A 163 -1.39 -15.11 -7.47
N ILE A 164 -0.64 -14.04 -7.34
CA ILE A 164 0.56 -13.77 -8.14
C ILE A 164 1.78 -14.33 -7.37
N THR A 165 2.52 -15.25 -8.01
CA THR A 165 3.79 -15.71 -7.46
C THR A 165 4.90 -14.78 -7.95
N GLN A 166 5.56 -14.12 -7.02
CA GLN A 166 6.67 -13.21 -7.28
C GLN A 166 7.99 -13.98 -7.48
N VAL A 167 9.00 -13.28 -8.00
CA VAL A 167 10.32 -13.86 -8.32
C VAL A 167 11.05 -14.43 -7.09
N ASN A 168 10.77 -13.92 -5.90
CA ASN A 168 11.30 -14.43 -4.62
C ASN A 168 10.47 -15.59 -4.03
N GLY A 169 9.42 -16.05 -4.72
CA GLY A 169 8.52 -17.11 -4.31
C GLY A 169 7.38 -16.68 -3.39
N SER A 170 7.32 -15.41 -2.98
CA SER A 170 6.17 -14.89 -2.22
C SER A 170 4.91 -14.78 -3.09
N SER A 171 3.73 -14.73 -2.50
CA SER A 171 2.46 -14.70 -3.22
C SER A 171 1.36 -13.95 -2.45
N GLU A 172 1.72 -12.81 -1.89
CA GLU A 172 0.82 -11.93 -1.15
C GLU A 172 -0.11 -11.11 -2.04
N PHE A 173 0.26 -10.90 -3.31
CA PHE A 173 -0.55 -10.15 -4.27
C PHE A 173 -1.52 -11.04 -5.04
N CYS A 174 -2.61 -10.44 -5.50
CA CYS A 174 -3.64 -11.08 -6.31
C CYS A 174 -3.94 -10.31 -7.58
N GLU A 175 -4.56 -11.03 -8.54
CA GLU A 175 -5.32 -10.49 -9.66
C GLU A 175 -6.78 -10.84 -9.44
N GLU A 176 -7.66 -9.91 -9.73
CA GLU A 176 -9.10 -10.07 -9.65
C GLU A 176 -9.72 -9.81 -11.03
N PHE A 177 -10.45 -10.79 -11.52
CA PHE A 177 -11.24 -10.68 -12.75
C PHE A 177 -12.71 -10.51 -12.36
N LEU A 178 -13.30 -9.40 -12.78
CA LEU A 178 -14.68 -9.03 -12.49
C LEU A 178 -15.52 -9.25 -13.77
N ASP A 179 -16.51 -10.12 -13.69
CA ASP A 179 -17.41 -10.47 -14.77
C ASP A 179 -18.85 -10.39 -14.27
N GLY A 180 -19.55 -9.32 -14.62
CA GLY A 180 -20.90 -9.07 -14.20
C GLY A 180 -21.10 -8.95 -12.69
N VAL A 181 -20.15 -8.34 -11.98
CA VAL A 181 -20.23 -8.15 -10.51
C VAL A 181 -21.29 -7.11 -10.21
N ASP A 182 -22.46 -7.55 -9.71
CA ASP A 182 -23.58 -6.68 -9.42
C ASP A 182 -23.61 -6.25 -7.95
N VAL A 183 -23.67 -4.92 -7.72
CA VAL A 183 -23.73 -4.31 -6.39
C VAL A 183 -24.84 -3.27 -6.30
N GLY A 184 -25.32 -2.98 -5.10
CA GLY A 184 -26.36 -1.97 -4.86
C GLY A 184 -25.82 -0.54 -4.90
N GLU A 185 -26.72 0.45 -4.82
CA GLU A 185 -26.35 1.86 -4.68
C GLU A 185 -25.59 2.12 -3.37
N ASP A 186 -25.86 1.34 -2.34
CA ASP A 186 -25.18 1.38 -1.04
C ASP A 186 -23.72 0.96 -1.08
N ALA A 187 -23.29 0.33 -2.18
CA ALA A 187 -21.87 0.03 -2.42
C ALA A 187 -21.04 1.25 -2.88
N VAL A 188 -21.68 2.34 -3.32
CA VAL A 188 -20.97 3.56 -3.75
C VAL A 188 -20.33 4.24 -2.55
N VAL A 189 -19.01 4.46 -2.61
CA VAL A 189 -18.26 5.20 -1.60
C VAL A 189 -18.04 6.63 -2.08
N GLY A 190 -18.59 7.60 -1.35
CA GLY A 190 -18.68 8.99 -1.79
C GLY A 190 -19.81 9.18 -2.79
N GLU A 191 -19.55 9.86 -3.90
CA GLU A 191 -20.52 10.21 -4.92
C GLU A 191 -20.18 9.60 -6.28
N VAL A 192 -21.20 9.30 -7.08
CA VAL A 192 -21.03 8.82 -8.46
C VAL A 192 -20.28 9.85 -9.29
N ASN A 193 -19.32 9.42 -10.09
CA ASN A 193 -18.39 10.24 -10.88
C ASN A 193 -17.41 11.10 -10.08
N HIS A 194 -17.40 11.01 -8.75
CA HIS A 194 -16.44 11.67 -7.86
C HIS A 194 -15.41 10.73 -7.24
N GLY A 195 -15.32 9.49 -7.74
CA GLY A 195 -14.41 8.45 -7.24
C GLY A 195 -12.93 8.83 -7.27
N TRP A 196 -12.52 9.79 -8.12
CA TRP A 196 -11.13 10.29 -8.09
C TRP A 196 -10.78 11.00 -6.78
N ALA A 197 -11.71 11.70 -6.17
CA ALA A 197 -11.50 12.32 -4.86
C ALA A 197 -11.28 11.23 -3.78
N VAL A 198 -12.09 10.17 -3.80
CA VAL A 198 -11.95 9.01 -2.90
C VAL A 198 -10.62 8.29 -3.14
N ALA A 199 -10.28 7.98 -4.40
CA ALA A 199 -9.01 7.36 -4.77
C ALA A 199 -7.80 8.21 -4.34
N SER A 200 -7.87 9.52 -4.51
CA SER A 200 -6.82 10.45 -4.07
C SER A 200 -6.62 10.41 -2.55
N ARG A 201 -7.72 10.28 -1.80
CA ARG A 201 -7.67 10.14 -0.35
C ARG A 201 -7.10 8.78 0.06
N GLN A 202 -7.47 7.70 -0.63
CA GLN A 202 -6.92 6.37 -0.45
C GLN A 202 -5.40 6.34 -0.72
N LEU A 203 -4.94 6.94 -1.81
CA LEU A 203 -3.53 7.08 -2.12
C LEU A 203 -2.76 7.94 -1.09
N TYR A 204 -3.42 8.92 -0.47
CA TYR A 204 -2.85 9.69 0.63
C TYR A 204 -2.57 8.79 1.83
N HIS A 205 -3.53 7.96 2.25
CA HIS A 205 -3.36 7.01 3.35
C HIS A 205 -2.33 5.93 3.03
N GLU A 206 -2.33 5.42 1.80
CA GLU A 206 -1.34 4.44 1.33
C GLU A 206 0.10 4.98 1.42
N ARG A 207 0.34 6.20 0.94
CA ARG A 207 1.68 6.84 1.05
C ARG A 207 2.13 7.00 2.49
N ARG A 208 1.22 7.31 3.39
CA ARG A 208 1.51 7.40 4.83
C ARG A 208 1.78 6.02 5.44
N ALA A 209 1.04 5.00 5.03
CA ALA A 209 1.25 3.63 5.47
C ALA A 209 2.66 3.12 5.10
N VAL A 210 3.07 3.33 3.84
CA VAL A 210 4.39 2.92 3.34
C VAL A 210 5.52 3.77 3.93
N GLY A 211 5.28 5.05 4.19
CA GLY A 211 6.26 5.99 4.73
C GLY A 211 6.37 5.99 6.27
N MET A 212 5.74 5.05 6.97
CA MET A 212 5.71 4.95 8.44
C MET A 212 5.15 6.18 9.17
N GLY A 213 4.33 6.99 8.50
CA GLY A 213 3.71 8.20 9.06
C GLY A 213 2.19 8.11 9.19
N SER A 214 1.59 6.91 9.17
CA SER A 214 0.15 6.75 9.31
C SER A 214 -0.30 6.88 10.77
N GLU A 215 -1.38 7.62 10.98
CA GLU A 215 -2.05 7.71 12.28
C GLU A 215 -2.80 6.41 12.62
N PHE A 216 -3.16 5.63 11.60
CA PHE A 216 -3.88 4.37 11.72
C PHE A 216 -2.93 3.17 11.55
N ALA A 217 -1.77 3.23 12.20
CA ALA A 217 -0.80 2.15 12.08
C ALA A 217 -1.36 0.83 12.62
N SER A 218 -0.92 -0.25 12.00
CA SER A 218 -1.43 -1.60 12.26
C SER A 218 -0.58 -2.37 13.27
N GLY A 219 0.32 -1.69 13.95
CA GLY A 219 1.33 -2.24 14.86
C GLY A 219 2.71 -2.38 14.19
N GLY A 220 3.76 -2.44 15.01
CA GLY A 220 5.17 -2.55 14.60
C GLY A 220 5.68 -3.99 14.63
N GLY A 221 4.98 -4.93 13.99
CA GLY A 221 5.33 -6.37 14.09
C GLY A 221 6.65 -6.76 13.45
N SER A 222 7.21 -7.87 13.92
CA SER A 222 8.49 -8.44 13.47
C SER A 222 8.37 -9.36 12.25
N GLU A 223 7.25 -9.37 11.53
CA GLU A 223 7.13 -10.22 10.35
C GLU A 223 8.18 -9.82 9.31
N GLY A 224 8.99 -10.80 8.90
CA GLY A 224 10.16 -10.70 8.04
C GLY A 224 9.91 -10.16 6.63
N GLY A 225 9.30 -8.98 6.57
CA GLY A 225 9.15 -8.21 5.35
C GLY A 225 10.43 -7.44 5.00
N HIS A 226 10.36 -6.68 3.92
CA HIS A 226 11.46 -5.83 3.41
C HIS A 226 11.92 -4.75 4.42
N THR A 227 11.22 -4.57 5.54
CA THR A 227 11.45 -3.53 6.54
C THR A 227 12.29 -3.97 7.74
N THR A 228 12.59 -5.27 7.88
CA THR A 228 13.47 -5.72 8.98
C THR A 228 14.90 -5.24 8.72
N PRO A 229 15.50 -4.45 9.63
CA PRO A 229 16.85 -3.97 9.46
C PRO A 229 17.85 -5.12 9.29
N VAL A 230 18.78 -4.97 8.35
CA VAL A 230 19.84 -5.95 8.14
C VAL A 230 20.89 -5.80 9.26
N ASP A 231 21.21 -6.90 9.94
CA ASP A 231 22.41 -6.97 10.78
C ASP A 231 23.63 -7.28 9.92
N TYR A 232 24.29 -6.23 9.47
CA TYR A 232 25.47 -6.35 8.61
C TYR A 232 26.65 -7.03 9.31
N ALA A 233 26.77 -6.92 10.63
CA ALA A 233 27.85 -7.55 11.37
C ALA A 233 27.66 -9.07 11.43
N GLU A 234 26.43 -9.53 11.68
CA GLU A 234 26.11 -10.94 11.66
C GLU A 234 26.26 -11.51 10.25
N LEU A 235 25.72 -10.82 9.23
CA LEU A 235 25.85 -11.25 7.83
C LEU A 235 27.32 -11.34 7.40
N ALA A 236 28.16 -10.39 7.78
CA ALA A 236 29.60 -10.40 7.48
C ALA A 236 30.33 -11.57 8.17
N ARG A 237 29.96 -11.88 9.42
CA ARG A 237 30.52 -13.05 10.13
C ARG A 237 30.15 -14.35 9.46
N GLN A 238 28.90 -14.53 9.09
CA GLN A 238 28.42 -15.72 8.36
C GLN A 238 29.07 -15.88 6.98
N ALA A 239 29.33 -14.74 6.30
CA ALA A 239 30.02 -14.71 5.01
C ALA A 239 31.55 -14.92 5.11
N GLY A 240 32.11 -14.99 6.33
CA GLY A 240 33.57 -15.06 6.56
C GLY A 240 34.31 -13.78 6.12
N ARG A 241 33.67 -12.62 6.18
CA ARG A 241 34.18 -11.32 5.69
C ARG A 241 34.21 -10.23 6.76
N ALA A 242 34.11 -10.59 8.03
CA ALA A 242 34.04 -9.62 9.15
C ALA A 242 35.27 -8.70 9.22
N ASP A 243 36.44 -9.16 8.77
CA ASP A 243 37.68 -8.41 8.78
C ASP A 243 37.94 -7.60 7.50
N SER A 244 37.05 -7.61 6.54
CA SER A 244 37.18 -6.87 5.29
C SER A 244 36.85 -5.39 5.48
N ASP A 245 37.80 -4.51 5.17
CA ASP A 245 37.61 -3.05 5.22
C ASP A 245 36.52 -2.61 4.23
N TRP A 246 36.45 -3.26 3.07
CA TRP A 246 35.40 -2.99 2.08
C TRP A 246 33.99 -3.28 2.66
N VAL A 247 33.83 -4.39 3.41
CA VAL A 247 32.57 -4.72 4.06
C VAL A 247 32.21 -3.68 5.10
N ARG A 248 33.16 -3.25 5.93
CA ARG A 248 32.96 -2.21 6.95
C ARG A 248 32.52 -0.89 6.32
N GLU A 249 33.19 -0.46 5.26
CA GLU A 249 32.87 0.77 4.54
C GLU A 249 31.45 0.68 3.92
N THR A 250 31.15 -0.41 3.23
CA THR A 250 29.86 -0.61 2.54
C THR A 250 28.70 -0.68 3.54
N ALA A 251 28.86 -1.43 4.63
CA ALA A 251 27.89 -1.49 5.71
C ALA A 251 27.72 -0.11 6.39
N GLY A 252 28.84 0.61 6.63
CA GLY A 252 28.80 1.95 7.20
C GLY A 252 27.99 2.93 6.36
N ARG A 253 28.13 2.90 5.03
CA ARG A 253 27.30 3.71 4.11
C ARG A 253 25.83 3.40 4.24
N ALA A 254 25.43 2.13 4.26
CA ALA A 254 24.03 1.74 4.43
C ALA A 254 23.47 2.17 5.80
N LEU A 255 24.24 2.07 6.86
CA LEU A 255 23.86 2.56 8.19
C LEU A 255 23.69 4.08 8.22
N VAL A 256 24.53 4.84 7.52
CA VAL A 256 24.35 6.29 7.35
C VAL A 256 23.06 6.60 6.61
N HIS A 257 22.75 5.89 5.52
CA HIS A 257 21.47 6.07 4.82
C HIS A 257 20.27 5.85 5.74
N ARG A 258 20.30 4.81 6.56
CA ARG A 258 19.25 4.53 7.55
C ARG A 258 19.11 5.65 8.57
N ALA A 259 20.22 6.08 9.17
CA ALA A 259 20.21 7.18 10.15
C ALA A 259 19.68 8.49 9.55
N VAL A 260 20.04 8.79 8.29
CA VAL A 260 19.52 9.97 7.58
C VAL A 260 18.03 9.80 7.31
N ALA A 261 17.55 8.60 6.95
CA ALA A 261 16.13 8.34 6.72
C ALA A 261 15.30 8.59 7.99
N GLU A 262 15.76 8.13 9.15
CA GLU A 262 15.11 8.37 10.45
C GLU A 262 15.01 9.87 10.76
N GLN A 263 16.11 10.61 10.58
CA GLN A 263 16.13 12.06 10.80
C GLN A 263 15.25 12.82 9.78
N LEU A 264 15.20 12.36 8.53
CA LEU A 264 14.37 12.96 7.49
C LEU A 264 12.89 12.80 7.81
N ILE A 265 12.47 11.62 8.28
CA ILE A 265 11.07 11.37 8.71
C ILE A 265 10.65 12.39 9.76
N GLU A 266 11.45 12.52 10.82
CA GLU A 266 11.19 13.44 11.92
C GLU A 266 11.13 14.91 11.45
N HIS A 267 12.10 15.31 10.62
CA HIS A 267 12.17 16.67 10.09
C HIS A 267 10.99 17.02 9.17
N VAL A 268 10.68 16.16 8.21
CA VAL A 268 9.56 16.38 7.28
C VAL A 268 8.23 16.37 8.04
N TYR A 269 8.06 15.46 9.00
CA TYR A 269 6.84 15.41 9.80
C TYR A 269 6.59 16.72 10.55
N ARG A 270 7.62 17.27 11.22
CA ARG A 270 7.55 18.58 11.89
C ARG A 270 7.22 19.69 10.88
N SER A 271 7.96 19.75 9.77
CA SER A 271 7.81 20.81 8.78
C SER A 271 6.45 20.82 8.08
N VAL A 272 5.81 19.65 7.92
CA VAL A 272 4.42 19.57 7.42
C VAL A 272 3.45 19.99 8.52
N SER A 273 3.70 19.62 9.78
CA SER A 273 2.82 19.96 10.91
C SER A 273 2.82 21.45 11.23
N ASP A 274 3.96 22.12 11.13
CA ASP A 274 4.10 23.57 11.39
C ASP A 274 3.83 24.45 10.15
N GLY A 275 3.55 23.82 8.99
CA GLY A 275 3.23 24.50 7.74
C GLY A 275 4.45 25.02 6.95
N THR A 276 5.67 24.73 7.37
CA THR A 276 6.91 25.07 6.64
C THR A 276 7.00 24.33 5.30
N LEU A 277 6.51 23.09 5.26
CA LEU A 277 6.33 22.31 4.05
C LEU A 277 4.85 22.08 3.76
N PRO A 278 4.45 22.08 2.47
CA PRO A 278 3.10 21.70 2.10
C PRO A 278 2.83 20.22 2.42
N PRO A 279 1.56 19.76 2.53
CA PRO A 279 1.23 18.35 2.80
C PRO A 279 1.88 17.36 1.82
N ALA A 280 2.17 17.78 0.59
CA ALA A 280 2.91 17.00 -0.41
C ALA A 280 4.36 16.71 0.01
N GLY A 281 4.92 17.44 0.98
CA GLY A 281 6.26 17.21 1.53
C GLY A 281 6.46 15.81 2.09
N GLY A 282 5.40 15.14 2.56
CA GLY A 282 5.46 13.73 2.96
C GLY A 282 5.97 12.78 1.87
N THR A 283 5.90 13.18 0.59
CA THR A 283 6.45 12.40 -0.53
C THR A 283 7.98 12.30 -0.50
N LEU A 284 8.67 13.24 0.16
CA LEU A 284 10.13 13.16 0.39
C LEU A 284 10.50 11.91 1.20
N ILE A 285 9.73 11.61 2.24
CA ILE A 285 9.92 10.40 3.05
C ILE A 285 9.77 9.16 2.18
N ARG A 286 8.69 9.11 1.38
CA ARG A 286 8.42 7.97 0.47
C ARG A 286 9.56 7.73 -0.51
N LEU A 287 10.08 8.79 -1.14
CA LEU A 287 11.20 8.70 -2.08
C LEU A 287 12.46 8.19 -1.41
N PHE A 288 12.88 8.83 -0.31
CA PHE A 288 14.12 8.48 0.39
C PHE A 288 14.05 7.10 1.04
N HIS A 289 12.89 6.69 1.55
CA HIS A 289 12.67 5.33 2.07
C HIS A 289 12.94 4.27 0.99
N ALA A 290 12.41 4.44 -0.23
CA ALA A 290 12.67 3.50 -1.31
C ALA A 290 14.15 3.41 -1.65
N GLU A 291 14.85 4.54 -1.75
CA GLU A 291 16.30 4.58 -2.03
C GLU A 291 17.12 3.93 -0.90
N THR A 292 16.73 4.16 0.36
CA THR A 292 17.37 3.54 1.53
C THR A 292 17.23 2.03 1.52
N VAL A 293 16.01 1.52 1.36
CA VAL A 293 15.73 0.07 1.35
C VAL A 293 16.46 -0.61 0.18
N MET A 294 16.45 -0.01 -1.01
CA MET A 294 17.19 -0.54 -2.15
C MET A 294 18.70 -0.60 -1.87
N CYS A 295 19.28 0.46 -1.29
CA CYS A 295 20.68 0.50 -0.89
C CYS A 295 21.01 -0.58 0.15
N GLU A 296 20.15 -0.79 1.14
CA GLU A 296 20.32 -1.83 2.16
C GLU A 296 20.32 -3.24 1.56
N MET A 297 19.39 -3.52 0.63
CA MET A 297 19.29 -4.83 -0.02
C MET A 297 20.46 -5.10 -0.96
N ASP A 298 20.91 -4.10 -1.70
CA ASP A 298 22.11 -4.19 -2.55
C ASP A 298 23.36 -4.45 -1.68
N THR A 299 23.49 -3.73 -0.57
CA THR A 299 24.58 -3.90 0.40
C THR A 299 24.57 -5.29 1.02
N ALA A 300 23.41 -5.77 1.46
CA ALA A 300 23.27 -7.10 2.06
C ALA A 300 23.70 -8.21 1.08
N LEU A 301 23.22 -8.16 -0.18
CA LEU A 301 23.63 -9.15 -1.18
C LEU A 301 25.15 -9.07 -1.47
N ALA A 302 25.70 -7.88 -1.57
CA ALA A 302 27.12 -7.68 -1.82
C ALA A 302 27.99 -8.27 -0.69
N ILE A 303 27.57 -8.12 0.57
CA ILE A 303 28.25 -8.73 1.73
C ILE A 303 28.07 -10.26 1.75
N ALA A 304 26.85 -10.75 1.52
CA ALA A 304 26.58 -12.20 1.45
C ALA A 304 27.33 -12.91 0.33
N GLY A 305 27.56 -12.21 -0.82
CA GLY A 305 28.25 -12.75 -1.97
C GLY A 305 27.59 -14.01 -2.52
N ALA A 306 28.35 -15.07 -2.77
CA ALA A 306 27.82 -16.32 -3.32
C ALA A 306 26.73 -16.97 -2.45
N ALA A 307 26.77 -16.82 -1.15
CA ALA A 307 25.76 -17.35 -0.25
C ALA A 307 24.36 -16.74 -0.49
N GLY A 308 24.29 -15.49 -1.01
CA GLY A 308 23.05 -14.85 -1.39
C GLY A 308 22.43 -15.40 -2.68
N VAL A 309 23.20 -16.12 -3.50
CA VAL A 309 22.75 -16.65 -4.79
C VAL A 309 22.55 -18.16 -4.75
N VAL A 310 23.46 -18.91 -4.11
CA VAL A 310 23.45 -20.39 -4.08
C VAL A 310 23.52 -20.94 -2.67
N GLY A 311 23.20 -20.14 -1.67
CA GLY A 311 23.35 -20.49 -0.26
C GLY A 311 22.33 -21.52 0.25
N GLN A 312 22.68 -22.12 1.38
CA GLN A 312 21.74 -22.88 2.21
C GLN A 312 20.80 -21.91 2.95
N PRO A 313 19.64 -22.39 3.47
CA PRO A 313 18.77 -21.56 4.30
C PRO A 313 19.55 -20.84 5.40
N GLY A 314 19.43 -19.51 5.47
CA GLY A 314 20.14 -18.65 6.41
C GLY A 314 20.14 -17.20 5.92
N GLU A 315 20.83 -16.31 6.65
CA GLU A 315 20.87 -14.85 6.38
C GLU A 315 21.40 -14.54 4.97
N GLY A 316 22.38 -15.31 4.45
CA GLY A 316 22.89 -15.13 3.10
C GLY A 316 21.81 -15.32 2.05
N LEU A 317 21.05 -16.40 2.11
CA LEU A 317 19.94 -16.66 1.18
C LEU A 317 18.84 -15.59 1.36
N GLN A 318 18.55 -15.17 2.59
CA GLN A 318 17.58 -14.11 2.85
C GLN A 318 18.00 -12.78 2.19
N ALA A 319 19.29 -12.44 2.22
CA ALA A 319 19.80 -11.26 1.50
C ALA A 319 19.54 -11.37 -0.01
N GLY A 320 19.70 -12.55 -0.61
CA GLY A 320 19.39 -12.80 -2.02
C GLY A 320 17.89 -12.66 -2.33
N LEU A 321 17.01 -13.26 -1.53
CA LEU A 321 15.56 -13.16 -1.70
C LEU A 321 15.05 -11.71 -1.56
N ARG A 322 15.58 -10.96 -0.59
CA ARG A 322 15.28 -9.53 -0.43
C ARG A 322 15.73 -8.71 -1.63
N TYR A 323 16.93 -9.00 -2.15
CA TYR A 323 17.46 -8.35 -3.35
C TYR A 323 16.54 -8.55 -4.56
N LEU A 324 15.99 -9.75 -4.78
CA LEU A 324 15.04 -10.02 -5.86
C LEU A 324 13.75 -9.18 -5.74
N ALA A 325 13.29 -8.94 -4.54
CA ALA A 325 12.06 -8.19 -4.27
C ALA A 325 12.27 -6.66 -4.17
N ARG A 326 13.52 -6.15 -4.15
CA ARG A 326 13.82 -4.75 -3.84
C ARG A 326 13.14 -3.73 -4.76
N GLN A 327 12.89 -4.09 -6.02
CA GLN A 327 12.25 -3.18 -6.98
C GLN A 327 10.80 -2.86 -6.59
N SER A 328 10.13 -3.74 -5.84
CA SER A 328 8.75 -3.49 -5.41
C SER A 328 8.61 -2.22 -4.56
N VAL A 329 9.64 -1.91 -3.74
CA VAL A 329 9.64 -0.69 -2.92
C VAL A 329 9.80 0.60 -3.73
N ALA A 330 10.30 0.53 -4.95
CA ALA A 330 10.40 1.66 -5.87
C ALA A 330 9.11 1.88 -6.69
N ILE A 331 8.16 0.94 -6.64
CA ILE A 331 6.94 0.92 -7.47
C ILE A 331 5.69 1.10 -6.61
N GLY A 332 5.52 0.28 -5.58
CA GLY A 332 4.33 0.26 -4.72
C GLY A 332 4.13 1.59 -3.96
N GLY A 333 2.90 2.03 -3.78
CA GLY A 333 2.58 3.32 -3.16
C GLY A 333 2.92 4.55 -4.02
N GLY A 334 3.01 4.36 -5.34
CA GLY A 334 3.50 5.32 -6.33
C GLY A 334 5.00 5.18 -6.59
N THR A 335 5.39 5.21 -7.88
CA THR A 335 6.80 5.02 -8.26
C THR A 335 7.69 6.15 -7.75
N THR A 336 8.99 5.88 -7.66
CA THR A 336 9.99 6.91 -7.32
C THR A 336 9.97 8.08 -8.31
N GLU A 337 9.64 7.84 -9.60
CA GLU A 337 9.46 8.85 -10.63
C GLU A 337 8.23 9.71 -10.33
N MET A 338 7.10 9.09 -9.97
CA MET A 338 5.90 9.83 -9.56
C MET A 338 6.15 10.65 -8.29
N ALA A 339 6.94 10.12 -7.35
CA ALA A 339 7.33 10.87 -6.16
C ALA A 339 8.15 12.12 -6.54
N ARG A 340 9.12 12.00 -7.45
CA ARG A 340 9.91 13.14 -7.96
C ARG A 340 9.03 14.18 -8.65
N ASN A 341 8.05 13.75 -9.46
CA ASN A 341 7.09 14.66 -10.10
C ASN A 341 6.26 15.43 -9.05
N VAL A 342 5.72 14.74 -8.05
CA VAL A 342 4.96 15.39 -6.96
C VAL A 342 5.83 16.38 -6.20
N ILE A 343 7.07 16.04 -5.88
CA ILE A 343 8.01 16.94 -5.19
C ILE A 343 8.29 18.15 -6.08
N GLY A 344 8.65 17.93 -7.35
CA GLY A 344 8.93 19.03 -8.29
C GLY A 344 7.76 19.98 -8.44
N GLU A 345 6.57 19.46 -8.69
CA GLU A 345 5.38 20.28 -8.96
C GLU A 345 4.78 20.94 -7.70
N ARG A 346 4.74 20.22 -6.58
CA ARG A 346 3.94 20.65 -5.41
C ARG A 346 4.77 21.13 -4.22
N VAL A 347 6.07 20.81 -4.17
CA VAL A 347 6.97 21.28 -3.11
C VAL A 347 7.90 22.36 -3.66
N LEU A 348 8.48 22.13 -4.85
CA LEU A 348 9.42 23.05 -5.48
C LEU A 348 8.74 24.05 -6.45
N ASN A 349 7.44 23.90 -6.69
CA ASN A 349 6.66 24.75 -7.59
C ASN A 349 7.18 24.79 -9.04
N PHE A 350 7.73 23.69 -9.52
CA PHE A 350 8.11 23.56 -10.93
C PHE A 350 6.87 23.52 -11.83
N PRO A 351 6.98 23.96 -13.08
CA PRO A 351 5.88 23.84 -14.03
C PRO A 351 5.44 22.40 -14.19
N ARG A 352 4.12 22.18 -14.26
CA ARG A 352 3.57 20.88 -14.59
C ARG A 352 3.96 20.46 -16.00
N GLU A 353 4.32 19.20 -16.17
CA GLU A 353 4.52 18.65 -17.51
C GLU A 353 3.24 18.69 -18.34
N TYR A 354 3.44 18.82 -19.65
CA TYR A 354 2.37 18.71 -20.61
C TYR A 354 1.79 17.30 -20.62
N ALA A 355 0.47 17.21 -20.53
CA ALA A 355 -0.26 15.95 -20.68
C ALA A 355 -1.23 16.07 -21.87
N ALA A 356 -1.00 15.29 -22.91
CA ALA A 356 -1.77 15.35 -24.16
C ALA A 356 -3.26 14.99 -24.00
N ASP A 357 -3.58 14.25 -22.96
CA ASP A 357 -4.93 13.78 -22.61
C ASP A 357 -5.67 14.70 -21.62
N ARG A 358 -5.05 15.83 -21.22
CA ARG A 358 -5.65 16.74 -20.26
C ARG A 358 -6.87 17.44 -20.85
N GLY A 359 -8.02 17.27 -20.19
CA GLY A 359 -9.29 17.87 -20.64
C GLY A 359 -9.92 17.16 -21.84
N VAL A 360 -9.31 16.08 -22.35
CA VAL A 360 -9.88 15.27 -23.43
C VAL A 360 -10.86 14.28 -22.82
N PRO A 361 -12.07 14.10 -23.40
CA PRO A 361 -12.97 13.02 -23.01
C PRO A 361 -12.28 11.66 -23.08
N PHE A 362 -12.49 10.81 -22.06
CA PHE A 362 -11.72 9.56 -21.91
C PHE A 362 -11.92 8.60 -23.12
N ASN A 363 -13.11 8.56 -23.69
CA ASN A 363 -13.40 7.77 -24.90
C ASN A 363 -12.66 8.25 -26.17
N GLN A 364 -12.03 9.42 -26.13
CA GLN A 364 -11.22 9.98 -27.23
C GLN A 364 -9.71 9.86 -26.96
N VAL A 365 -9.33 9.49 -25.75
CA VAL A 365 -7.93 9.23 -25.40
C VAL A 365 -7.46 7.95 -26.09
N ARG A 366 -6.33 8.02 -26.81
CA ARG A 366 -5.73 6.82 -27.42
C ARG A 366 -5.14 5.94 -26.34
N HIS A 367 -5.81 4.84 -26.04
CA HIS A 367 -5.23 3.78 -25.22
C HIS A 367 -4.31 2.95 -26.12
N GLY A 368 -3.08 2.69 -25.69
CA GLY A 368 -2.19 1.79 -26.40
C GLY A 368 -2.90 0.45 -26.58
N GLN A 369 -3.21 0.09 -27.82
CA GLN A 369 -3.68 -1.25 -28.11
C GLN A 369 -2.53 -2.20 -27.74
N ALA A 370 -2.75 -3.05 -26.75
CA ALA A 370 -1.92 -4.23 -26.58
C ALA A 370 -1.98 -5.01 -27.91
N ARG A 371 -0.84 -5.04 -28.62
CA ARG A 371 -0.67 -5.85 -29.83
C ARG A 371 -0.46 -7.30 -29.43
#